data_d0ccc5fadd4854ecf5d3fe5dc5c9a832
#
_entry.id   d0ccc5fadd4854ecf5d3fe5dc5c9a832
#
_cell.length_a   1.000
_cell.length_b   1.000
_cell.length_c   1.000
_cell.angle_alpha   90.00
_cell.angle_beta   90.00
_cell.angle_gamma   90.00
#
_symmetry.space_group_name_H-M   'P 1'
#
loop_
_entity.id
_entity.type
_entity.pdbx_description
1 polymer ?
#
loop_
_entity_poly.entity_id
_entity_poly.type
_entity_poly.pdbx_seq_one_letter_code
_entity_poly.pdbx_strand_id
1 'polypeptide(L)'
;MEENNNFDVSTSLTSDLSNRGKITIQLEELLVAGNYDEAKLLLEPSQPVDIADAIGSLPLILQALAFRLLKKNEAIEVYEYLDPIVQQTLLDRLRSGEVLEIVEKMSPDDRVQLFDELPAKVVRKFLSALSPGERKVTAELLGYEPETAGRLMTTEFIDLKEMQTAEEALSIVRKRAAFTETIYSLYVTDKERHLTGILSLRDLVTADPTRPIGEVMTKDVVNISTNTNQEDVARAIQRYDFLALPVVDKEKRLVGIVTVDDLIDVIEQEATRDIYAAGAVQLGDEDDYFQSGLFTIARRRILWLLILVLANGLTTKVIAMNDQILKEIVLLAAFIPLLIGTGGNVGAQSSTVVIRGLSTQKLKSLGAFKAVVKEAITGALLGILMMLVVFPFAWWQGEGPLIASAVGISLISITTLAATAGAILPLLFDKMGLDPALMSSPFITTVTDIAGVFIYLNTANWLLNSAIL
;
A
#
# COMPACT_ATOMS: atom_id res chain seq x y z
N MET A 1 -6.82 -41.47 26.06
CA MET A 1 -5.86 -41.45 24.94
C MET A 1 -6.42 -40.44 23.95
N GLU A 2 -6.08 -39.16 24.14
CA GLU A 2 -6.37 -38.06 23.20
C GLU A 2 -5.10 -37.85 22.37
N GLU A 3 -5.18 -38.19 21.10
CA GLU A 3 -4.14 -37.85 20.14
C GLU A 3 -4.25 -36.35 19.80
N ASN A 4 -3.30 -35.60 20.32
CA ASN A 4 -3.07 -34.21 19.93
C ASN A 4 -2.55 -34.15 18.48
N ASN A 5 -3.42 -33.92 17.53
CA ASN A 5 -3.06 -33.52 16.18
C ASN A 5 -2.74 -32.00 16.18
N ASN A 6 -1.57 -31.63 16.69
CA ASN A 6 -0.97 -30.35 16.40
C ASN A 6 -0.41 -30.41 14.97
N PHE A 7 -1.20 -29.95 14.00
CA PHE A 7 -0.68 -29.59 12.68
C PHE A 7 0.27 -28.39 12.88
N ASP A 8 1.56 -28.66 12.78
CA ASP A 8 2.61 -27.65 12.90
C ASP A 8 2.70 -26.84 11.59
N VAL A 9 1.85 -25.83 11.48
CA VAL A 9 1.74 -24.93 10.30
C VAL A 9 3.08 -24.22 10.03
N SER A 10 3.90 -23.99 11.07
CA SER A 10 5.21 -23.34 10.93
C SER A 10 6.23 -24.20 10.19
N THR A 11 6.15 -25.52 10.36
CA THR A 11 7.08 -26.47 9.71
C THR A 11 6.72 -26.69 8.23
N SER A 12 5.45 -26.54 7.85
CA SER A 12 5.01 -26.63 6.45
C SER A 12 5.44 -25.40 5.63
N LEU A 13 5.26 -24.18 6.15
CA LEU A 13 5.64 -22.95 5.46
C LEU A 13 7.15 -22.80 5.25
N THR A 14 7.98 -23.24 6.22
CA THR A 14 9.44 -23.23 6.06
C THR A 14 9.95 -24.31 5.12
N SER A 15 9.25 -25.46 5.01
CA SER A 15 9.54 -26.50 4.02
C SER A 15 9.16 -26.05 2.60
N ASP A 16 8.08 -25.29 2.45
CA ASP A 16 7.62 -24.79 1.15
C ASP A 16 8.56 -23.70 0.59
N LEU A 17 9.02 -22.77 1.40
CA LEU A 17 10.06 -21.78 1.01
C LEU A 17 11.39 -22.46 0.61
N SER A 18 11.77 -23.54 1.29
CA SER A 18 12.91 -24.38 0.90
C SER A 18 12.68 -25.17 -0.39
N ASN A 19 11.43 -25.52 -0.71
CA ASN A 19 11.07 -26.21 -1.95
C ASN A 19 11.04 -25.27 -3.15
N ARG A 20 10.55 -24.03 -3.01
CA ARG A 20 10.53 -23.01 -4.08
C ARG A 20 11.92 -22.78 -4.66
N GLY A 21 12.92 -22.50 -3.84
CA GLY A 21 14.30 -22.35 -4.30
C GLY A 21 14.87 -23.60 -5.01
N LYS A 22 14.41 -24.80 -4.63
CA LYS A 22 14.82 -26.04 -5.28
C LYS A 22 14.17 -26.21 -6.65
N ILE A 23 12.88 -25.86 -6.80
CA ILE A 23 12.19 -25.93 -8.09
C ILE A 23 12.89 -25.02 -9.11
N THR A 24 13.21 -23.78 -8.74
CA THR A 24 13.89 -22.83 -9.62
C THR A 24 15.24 -23.36 -10.09
N ILE A 25 16.10 -23.84 -9.16
CA ILE A 25 17.43 -24.35 -9.50
C ILE A 25 17.33 -25.59 -10.41
N GLN A 26 16.45 -26.53 -10.07
CA GLN A 26 16.25 -27.75 -10.88
C GLN A 26 15.69 -27.42 -12.26
N LEU A 27 14.74 -26.49 -12.34
CA LEU A 27 14.16 -26.04 -13.60
C LEU A 27 15.23 -25.40 -14.49
N GLU A 28 16.07 -24.53 -13.93
CA GLU A 28 17.18 -23.91 -14.67
C GLU A 28 18.17 -24.96 -15.20
N GLU A 29 18.60 -25.90 -14.38
CA GLU A 29 19.50 -26.99 -14.76
C GLU A 29 18.92 -27.85 -15.91
N LEU A 30 17.64 -28.23 -15.80
CA LEU A 30 16.96 -29.04 -16.82
C LEU A 30 16.80 -28.27 -18.14
N LEU A 31 16.46 -26.99 -18.08
CA LEU A 31 16.30 -26.14 -19.27
C LEU A 31 17.66 -25.92 -19.98
N VAL A 32 18.72 -25.67 -19.22
CA VAL A 32 20.09 -25.52 -19.77
C VAL A 32 20.60 -26.84 -20.38
N ALA A 33 20.27 -27.97 -19.75
CA ALA A 33 20.60 -29.29 -20.27
C ALA A 33 19.77 -29.74 -21.48
N GLY A 34 18.68 -29.01 -21.82
CA GLY A 34 17.75 -29.37 -22.88
C GLY A 34 16.77 -30.51 -22.53
N ASN A 35 16.64 -30.84 -21.27
CA ASN A 35 15.76 -31.91 -20.75
C ASN A 35 14.33 -31.39 -20.53
N TYR A 36 13.64 -31.00 -21.60
CA TYR A 36 12.33 -30.34 -21.54
C TYR A 36 11.21 -31.23 -21.00
N ASP A 37 11.26 -32.54 -21.23
CA ASP A 37 10.26 -33.47 -20.73
C ASP A 37 10.34 -33.60 -19.20
N GLU A 38 11.54 -33.65 -18.63
CA GLU A 38 11.74 -33.68 -17.18
C GLU A 38 11.37 -32.33 -16.55
N ALA A 39 11.70 -31.21 -17.19
CA ALA A 39 11.30 -29.88 -16.76
C ALA A 39 9.77 -29.73 -16.70
N LYS A 40 9.05 -30.28 -17.68
CA LYS A 40 7.58 -30.29 -17.70
C LYS A 40 7.00 -31.13 -16.56
N LEU A 41 7.58 -32.33 -16.28
CA LEU A 41 7.17 -33.18 -15.17
C LEU A 41 7.44 -32.53 -13.81
N LEU A 42 8.45 -31.67 -13.70
CA LEU A 42 8.75 -30.92 -12.49
C LEU A 42 7.68 -29.84 -12.23
N LEU A 43 7.14 -29.21 -13.26
CA LEU A 43 6.14 -28.16 -13.15
C LEU A 43 4.72 -28.71 -12.90
N GLU A 44 4.35 -29.86 -13.48
CA GLU A 44 3.00 -30.43 -13.40
C GLU A 44 2.37 -30.55 -12.00
N PRO A 45 3.09 -30.91 -10.92
CA PRO A 45 2.53 -30.99 -9.57
C PRO A 45 2.51 -29.64 -8.81
N SER A 46 3.06 -28.57 -9.39
CA SER A 46 3.24 -27.27 -8.71
C SER A 46 2.01 -26.37 -8.88
N GLN A 47 1.80 -25.49 -7.91
CA GLN A 47 0.73 -24.49 -8.01
C GLN A 47 1.12 -23.40 -9.03
N PRO A 48 0.15 -22.77 -9.72
CA PRO A 48 0.43 -21.70 -10.69
C PRO A 48 1.30 -20.56 -10.13
N VAL A 49 1.07 -20.12 -8.91
CA VAL A 49 1.88 -19.09 -8.25
C VAL A 49 3.34 -19.53 -8.04
N ASP A 50 3.58 -20.78 -7.63
CA ASP A 50 4.94 -21.30 -7.44
C ASP A 50 5.69 -21.47 -8.77
N ILE A 51 4.96 -21.79 -9.84
CA ILE A 51 5.50 -21.84 -11.22
C ILE A 51 5.85 -20.41 -11.70
N ALA A 52 5.01 -19.43 -11.43
CA ALA A 52 5.25 -18.03 -11.76
C ALA A 52 6.52 -17.50 -11.07
N ASP A 53 6.65 -17.73 -9.75
CA ASP A 53 7.86 -17.40 -8.98
C ASP A 53 9.12 -18.06 -9.54
N ALA A 54 9.02 -19.35 -9.90
CA ALA A 54 10.15 -20.07 -10.49
C ALA A 54 10.54 -19.48 -11.84
N ILE A 55 9.58 -19.20 -12.72
CA ILE A 55 9.81 -18.59 -14.05
C ILE A 55 10.37 -17.19 -13.90
N GLY A 56 9.80 -16.37 -13.00
CA GLY A 56 10.26 -15.01 -12.74
C GLY A 56 11.72 -14.94 -12.30
N SER A 57 12.16 -15.94 -11.54
CA SER A 57 13.54 -16.04 -11.04
C SER A 57 14.55 -16.57 -12.07
N LEU A 58 14.10 -17.09 -13.21
CA LEU A 58 14.99 -17.59 -14.26
C LEU A 58 15.66 -16.46 -15.05
N PRO A 59 16.85 -16.71 -15.64
CA PRO A 59 17.42 -15.82 -16.65
C PRO A 59 16.44 -15.54 -17.80
N LEU A 60 16.37 -14.30 -18.26
CA LEU A 60 15.43 -13.82 -19.29
C LEU A 60 15.29 -14.74 -20.53
N ILE A 61 16.37 -15.42 -20.92
CA ILE A 61 16.38 -16.33 -22.06
C ILE A 61 15.56 -17.61 -21.78
N LEU A 62 15.57 -18.06 -20.53
CA LEU A 62 14.93 -19.31 -20.11
C LEU A 62 13.45 -19.12 -19.73
N GLN A 63 13.03 -17.91 -19.37
CA GLN A 63 11.65 -17.60 -18.98
C GLN A 63 10.64 -18.00 -20.08
N ALA A 64 10.85 -17.53 -21.31
CA ALA A 64 9.97 -17.86 -22.41
C ALA A 64 10.00 -19.36 -22.80
N LEU A 65 11.12 -20.03 -22.54
CA LEU A 65 11.24 -21.46 -22.77
C LEU A 65 10.47 -22.26 -21.72
N ALA A 66 10.65 -21.93 -20.43
CA ALA A 66 9.90 -22.53 -19.33
C ALA A 66 8.38 -22.35 -19.51
N PHE A 67 7.96 -21.13 -19.84
CA PHE A 67 6.55 -20.82 -20.06
C PHE A 67 5.90 -21.64 -21.19
N ARG A 68 6.64 -21.93 -22.26
CA ARG A 68 6.15 -22.79 -23.35
C ARG A 68 5.97 -24.26 -23.00
N LEU A 69 6.52 -24.73 -21.89
CA LEU A 69 6.32 -26.10 -21.43
C LEU A 69 4.97 -26.29 -20.73
N LEU A 70 4.32 -25.22 -20.32
CA LEU A 70 3.04 -25.22 -19.62
C LEU A 70 1.90 -25.66 -20.55
N LYS A 71 0.90 -26.33 -19.97
CA LYS A 71 -0.37 -26.57 -20.65
C LYS A 71 -1.11 -25.24 -20.82
N LYS A 72 -1.93 -25.12 -21.85
CA LYS A 72 -2.59 -23.89 -22.24
C LYS A 72 -3.39 -23.20 -21.14
N ASN A 73 -4.20 -23.95 -20.38
CA ASN A 73 -5.00 -23.39 -19.28
C ASN A 73 -4.11 -22.99 -18.10
N GLU A 74 -3.13 -23.81 -17.77
CA GLU A 74 -2.13 -23.54 -16.74
C GLU A 74 -1.25 -22.32 -17.07
N ALA A 75 -0.93 -22.11 -18.35
CA ALA A 75 -0.16 -20.96 -18.80
C ALA A 75 -0.91 -19.64 -18.60
N ILE A 76 -2.24 -19.63 -18.64
CA ILE A 76 -3.06 -18.45 -18.38
C ILE A 76 -2.97 -18.10 -16.89
N GLU A 77 -3.28 -19.07 -16.01
CA GLU A 77 -3.21 -18.90 -14.57
C GLU A 77 -1.80 -18.50 -14.11
N VAL A 78 -0.75 -19.15 -14.63
CA VAL A 78 0.65 -18.77 -14.32
C VAL A 78 0.97 -17.37 -14.79
N TYR A 79 0.46 -16.95 -15.97
CA TYR A 79 0.73 -15.63 -16.52
C TYR A 79 0.17 -14.51 -15.64
N GLU A 80 -1.01 -14.70 -15.05
CA GLU A 80 -1.66 -13.76 -14.13
C GLU A 80 -0.84 -13.54 -12.86
N TYR A 81 -0.12 -14.55 -12.36
CA TYR A 81 0.77 -14.45 -11.20
C TYR A 81 2.19 -13.96 -11.50
N LEU A 82 2.55 -13.74 -12.78
CA LEU A 82 3.89 -13.28 -13.13
C LEU A 82 4.06 -11.78 -12.83
N ASP A 83 5.26 -11.42 -12.35
CA ASP A 83 5.67 -10.02 -12.26
C ASP A 83 5.51 -9.29 -13.61
N PRO A 84 5.00 -8.05 -13.63
CA PRO A 84 4.75 -7.25 -14.83
C PRO A 84 5.93 -7.19 -15.81
N ILE A 85 7.16 -7.08 -15.30
CA ILE A 85 8.38 -7.06 -16.14
C ILE A 85 8.56 -8.39 -16.88
N VAL A 86 8.25 -9.50 -16.20
CA VAL A 86 8.32 -10.84 -16.78
C VAL A 86 7.20 -11.03 -17.82
N GLN A 87 6.00 -10.58 -17.50
CA GLN A 87 4.86 -10.57 -18.43
C GLN A 87 5.22 -9.84 -19.72
N GLN A 88 5.75 -8.62 -19.61
CA GLN A 88 6.19 -7.84 -20.79
C GLN A 88 7.30 -8.57 -21.59
N THR A 89 8.26 -9.16 -20.90
CA THR A 89 9.34 -9.94 -21.54
C THR A 89 8.79 -11.13 -22.33
N LEU A 90 7.79 -11.83 -21.78
CA LEU A 90 7.13 -12.95 -22.46
C LEU A 90 6.33 -12.47 -23.67
N LEU A 91 5.62 -11.35 -23.58
CA LEU A 91 4.90 -10.77 -24.71
C LEU A 91 5.79 -10.46 -25.91
N ASP A 92 7.02 -10.01 -25.65
CA ASP A 92 7.98 -9.69 -26.72
C ASP A 92 8.60 -10.95 -27.36
N ARG A 93 8.66 -12.06 -26.62
CA ARG A 93 9.36 -13.30 -27.03
C ARG A 93 8.46 -14.42 -27.50
N LEU A 94 7.19 -14.43 -27.09
CA LEU A 94 6.20 -15.40 -27.55
C LEU A 94 5.67 -15.03 -28.94
N ARG A 95 5.14 -16.02 -29.66
CA ARG A 95 4.47 -15.76 -30.94
C ARG A 95 3.19 -14.98 -30.71
N SER A 96 2.92 -13.99 -31.57
CA SER A 96 1.74 -13.11 -31.43
C SER A 96 0.39 -13.85 -31.29
N GLY A 97 0.25 -15.07 -31.80
CA GLY A 97 -0.97 -15.88 -31.66
C GLY A 97 -1.11 -16.53 -30.28
N GLU A 98 0.00 -16.97 -29.67
CA GLU A 98 0.03 -17.57 -28.33
C GLU A 98 -0.31 -16.52 -27.28
N VAL A 99 0.31 -15.35 -27.39
CA VAL A 99 0.05 -14.19 -26.54
C VAL A 99 -1.40 -13.74 -26.62
N LEU A 100 -1.93 -13.59 -27.83
CA LEU A 100 -3.31 -13.13 -28.01
C LEU A 100 -4.31 -14.09 -27.36
N GLU A 101 -4.05 -15.39 -27.43
CA GLU A 101 -4.92 -16.37 -26.82
C GLU A 101 -4.90 -16.34 -25.29
N ILE A 102 -3.74 -16.04 -24.68
CA ILE A 102 -3.61 -15.83 -23.24
C ILE A 102 -4.42 -14.59 -22.85
N VAL A 103 -4.13 -13.45 -23.47
CA VAL A 103 -4.79 -12.16 -23.18
C VAL A 103 -6.30 -12.22 -23.39
N GLU A 104 -6.78 -13.00 -24.36
CA GLU A 104 -8.22 -13.16 -24.62
C GLU A 104 -8.94 -13.97 -23.54
N LYS A 105 -8.22 -14.86 -22.84
CA LYS A 105 -8.78 -15.73 -21.80
C LYS A 105 -8.57 -15.25 -20.38
N MET A 106 -7.72 -14.24 -20.19
CA MET A 106 -7.56 -13.59 -18.89
C MET A 106 -8.90 -13.02 -18.41
N SER A 107 -9.07 -12.96 -17.10
CA SER A 107 -10.17 -12.22 -16.50
C SER A 107 -10.16 -10.75 -16.97
N PRO A 108 -11.30 -10.06 -17.02
CA PRO A 108 -11.36 -8.71 -17.54
C PRO A 108 -10.52 -7.69 -16.77
N ASP A 109 -10.44 -7.79 -15.47
CA ASP A 109 -9.67 -6.97 -14.54
C ASP A 109 -8.16 -7.20 -14.69
N ASP A 110 -7.68 -8.45 -14.66
CA ASP A 110 -6.27 -8.79 -14.90
C ASP A 110 -5.79 -8.31 -16.28
N ARG A 111 -6.66 -8.45 -17.29
CA ARG A 111 -6.36 -7.94 -18.63
C ARG A 111 -6.20 -6.43 -18.65
N VAL A 112 -7.01 -5.72 -17.88
CA VAL A 112 -6.93 -4.26 -17.75
C VAL A 112 -5.66 -3.86 -16.99
N GLN A 113 -5.33 -4.55 -15.93
CA GLN A 113 -4.10 -4.34 -15.16
C GLN A 113 -2.87 -4.52 -16.06
N LEU A 114 -2.81 -5.63 -16.83
CA LEU A 114 -1.76 -5.83 -17.82
C LEU A 114 -1.69 -4.68 -18.83
N PHE A 115 -2.83 -4.17 -19.29
CA PHE A 115 -2.85 -3.09 -20.30
C PHE A 115 -2.41 -1.74 -19.73
N ASP A 116 -2.60 -1.48 -18.44
CA ASP A 116 -2.11 -0.28 -17.78
C ASP A 116 -0.57 -0.21 -17.77
N GLU A 117 0.10 -1.35 -17.75
CA GLU A 117 1.56 -1.45 -17.75
C GLU A 117 2.18 -1.45 -19.16
N LEU A 118 1.38 -1.69 -20.19
CA LEU A 118 1.89 -1.79 -21.54
C LEU A 118 1.91 -0.46 -22.29
N PRO A 119 2.91 -0.23 -23.18
CA PRO A 119 2.92 0.94 -24.04
C PRO A 119 1.66 1.05 -24.88
N ALA A 120 1.06 2.23 -24.98
CA ALA A 120 -0.21 2.49 -25.70
C ALA A 120 -0.27 1.94 -27.14
N LYS A 121 0.87 1.76 -27.81
CA LYS A 121 0.94 1.14 -29.13
C LYS A 121 0.66 -0.37 -29.07
N VAL A 122 1.14 -1.04 -28.01
CA VAL A 122 0.95 -2.47 -27.78
C VAL A 122 -0.50 -2.72 -27.38
N VAL A 123 -1.03 -1.94 -26.43
CA VAL A 123 -2.44 -1.99 -25.99
C VAL A 123 -3.39 -1.88 -27.19
N ARG A 124 -3.17 -0.91 -28.10
CA ARG A 124 -4.00 -0.77 -29.31
C ARG A 124 -3.94 -1.98 -30.21
N LYS A 125 -2.78 -2.63 -30.33
CA LYS A 125 -2.62 -3.85 -31.13
C LYS A 125 -3.42 -5.00 -30.52
N PHE A 126 -3.33 -5.22 -29.20
CA PHE A 126 -4.10 -6.26 -28.51
C PHE A 126 -5.60 -5.99 -28.56
N LEU A 127 -6.05 -4.79 -28.21
CA LEU A 127 -7.47 -4.41 -28.30
C LEU A 127 -8.05 -4.68 -29.70
N SER A 128 -7.29 -4.38 -30.77
CA SER A 128 -7.78 -4.62 -32.13
C SER A 128 -7.86 -6.11 -32.50
N ALA A 129 -7.11 -6.96 -31.80
CA ALA A 129 -7.02 -8.39 -32.06
C ALA A 129 -8.00 -9.22 -31.21
N LEU A 130 -8.47 -8.69 -30.05
CA LEU A 130 -9.49 -9.33 -29.21
C LEU A 130 -10.81 -9.56 -29.96
N SER A 131 -11.57 -10.58 -29.55
CA SER A 131 -12.95 -10.78 -29.97
C SER A 131 -13.82 -9.56 -29.68
N PRO A 132 -14.91 -9.33 -30.41
CA PRO A 132 -15.75 -8.15 -30.22
C PRO A 132 -16.33 -8.01 -28.81
N GLY A 133 -16.60 -9.15 -28.13
CA GLY A 133 -17.11 -9.18 -26.75
C GLY A 133 -16.04 -8.69 -25.78
N GLU A 134 -14.87 -9.34 -25.76
CA GLU A 134 -13.77 -9.03 -24.86
C GLU A 134 -13.22 -7.61 -25.10
N ARG A 135 -13.13 -7.20 -26.35
CA ARG A 135 -12.74 -5.82 -26.70
C ARG A 135 -13.66 -4.79 -26.08
N LYS A 136 -14.98 -5.03 -26.12
CA LYS A 136 -15.96 -4.10 -25.57
C LYS A 136 -15.80 -3.97 -24.04
N VAL A 137 -15.75 -5.10 -23.34
CA VAL A 137 -15.58 -5.15 -21.90
C VAL A 137 -14.26 -4.48 -21.48
N THR A 138 -13.15 -4.88 -22.09
CA THR A 138 -11.84 -4.30 -21.79
C THR A 138 -11.78 -2.79 -22.06
N ALA A 139 -12.35 -2.32 -23.19
CA ALA A 139 -12.40 -0.90 -23.50
C ALA A 139 -13.29 -0.11 -22.53
N GLU A 140 -14.37 -0.70 -22.03
CA GLU A 140 -15.24 -0.10 -21.01
C GLU A 140 -14.50 0.06 -19.68
N LEU A 141 -13.80 -0.97 -19.22
CA LEU A 141 -13.01 -0.95 -17.99
C LEU A 141 -11.83 0.04 -18.09
N LEU A 142 -11.10 0.05 -19.22
CA LEU A 142 -10.06 1.03 -19.49
C LEU A 142 -10.56 2.49 -19.55
N GLY A 143 -11.85 2.69 -19.70
CA GLY A 143 -12.50 4.02 -19.69
C GLY A 143 -12.67 4.61 -18.30
N TYR A 144 -12.58 3.81 -17.23
CA TYR A 144 -12.59 4.32 -15.85
C TYR A 144 -11.24 4.92 -15.47
N GLU A 145 -11.25 5.81 -14.48
CA GLU A 145 -10.01 6.40 -13.97
C GLU A 145 -9.15 5.33 -13.27
N PRO A 146 -7.82 5.35 -13.46
CA PRO A 146 -6.91 4.48 -12.70
C PRO A 146 -7.13 4.59 -11.18
N GLU A 147 -6.77 3.55 -10.44
CA GLU A 147 -6.89 3.49 -8.97
C GLU A 147 -8.34 3.67 -8.46
N THR A 148 -9.35 3.32 -9.27
CA THR A 148 -10.76 3.36 -8.87
C THR A 148 -11.40 1.98 -8.93
N ALA A 149 -12.51 1.80 -8.19
CA ALA A 149 -13.29 0.56 -8.20
C ALA A 149 -13.72 0.13 -9.62
N GLY A 150 -14.03 1.09 -10.49
CA GLY A 150 -14.39 0.80 -11.88
C GLY A 150 -13.23 0.25 -12.71
N ARG A 151 -11.98 0.60 -12.36
CA ARG A 151 -10.78 0.09 -13.01
C ARG A 151 -10.41 -1.31 -12.51
N LEU A 152 -10.62 -1.58 -11.22
CA LEU A 152 -10.28 -2.85 -10.56
C LEU A 152 -11.37 -3.91 -10.69
N MET A 153 -12.61 -3.55 -11.08
CA MET A 153 -13.72 -4.50 -11.06
C MET A 153 -13.65 -5.51 -12.20
N THR A 154 -14.05 -6.74 -11.90
CA THR A 154 -14.43 -7.71 -12.93
C THR A 154 -15.92 -7.59 -13.27
N THR A 155 -16.26 -7.92 -14.51
CA THR A 155 -17.66 -8.01 -14.97
C THR A 155 -18.22 -9.44 -14.91
N GLU A 156 -17.42 -10.39 -14.46
CA GLU A 156 -17.71 -11.81 -14.41
C GLU A 156 -18.33 -12.21 -13.08
N PHE A 157 -19.56 -11.82 -12.85
CA PHE A 157 -20.36 -12.13 -11.65
C PHE A 157 -21.69 -12.79 -11.99
N ILE A 158 -22.33 -13.38 -10.98
CA ILE A 158 -23.69 -13.95 -11.12
C ILE A 158 -24.72 -12.96 -10.62
N ASP A 159 -25.64 -12.56 -11.50
CA ASP A 159 -26.84 -11.82 -11.15
C ASP A 159 -28.07 -12.73 -11.20
N LEU A 160 -28.90 -12.62 -10.17
CA LEU A 160 -30.15 -13.34 -9.99
C LEU A 160 -31.32 -12.36 -9.96
N LYS A 161 -32.54 -12.88 -10.06
CA LYS A 161 -33.77 -12.08 -9.97
C LYS A 161 -34.62 -12.49 -8.77
N GLU A 162 -35.24 -11.53 -8.11
CA GLU A 162 -36.01 -11.74 -6.87
C GLU A 162 -37.08 -12.84 -6.99
N MET A 163 -37.73 -12.95 -8.16
CA MET A 163 -38.82 -13.91 -8.42
C MET A 163 -38.34 -15.33 -8.74
N GLN A 164 -37.03 -15.54 -8.94
CA GLN A 164 -36.49 -16.88 -9.17
C GLN A 164 -36.58 -17.71 -7.88
N THR A 165 -36.82 -19.01 -8.02
CA THR A 165 -36.75 -19.94 -6.90
C THR A 165 -35.28 -20.29 -6.58
N ALA A 166 -35.03 -20.77 -5.36
CA ALA A 166 -33.66 -21.19 -4.96
C ALA A 166 -33.12 -22.30 -5.89
N GLU A 167 -33.94 -23.24 -6.34
CA GLU A 167 -33.54 -24.30 -7.29
C GLU A 167 -33.18 -23.72 -8.67
N GLU A 168 -33.95 -22.78 -9.19
CA GLU A 168 -33.64 -22.09 -10.44
C GLU A 168 -32.32 -21.31 -10.34
N ALA A 169 -32.13 -20.58 -9.24
CA ALA A 169 -30.87 -19.83 -8.96
C ALA A 169 -29.69 -20.78 -8.87
N LEU A 170 -29.80 -21.90 -8.16
CA LEU A 170 -28.72 -22.89 -8.06
C LEU A 170 -28.39 -23.52 -9.42
N SER A 171 -29.41 -23.73 -10.28
CA SER A 171 -29.17 -24.17 -11.66
C SER A 171 -28.39 -23.15 -12.50
N ILE A 172 -28.64 -21.84 -12.30
CA ILE A 172 -27.86 -20.76 -12.95
C ILE A 172 -26.41 -20.78 -12.45
N VAL A 173 -26.21 -20.86 -11.13
CA VAL A 173 -24.88 -20.95 -10.53
C VAL A 173 -24.09 -22.10 -11.15
N ARG A 174 -24.65 -23.33 -11.17
CA ARG A 174 -23.99 -24.51 -11.74
C ARG A 174 -23.60 -24.34 -13.22
N LYS A 175 -24.37 -23.59 -14.00
CA LYS A 175 -24.09 -23.34 -15.42
C LYS A 175 -23.04 -22.27 -15.65
N ARG A 176 -22.98 -21.27 -14.77
CA ARG A 176 -22.12 -20.08 -14.96
C ARG A 176 -20.82 -20.13 -14.15
N ALA A 177 -20.70 -21.04 -13.19
CA ALA A 177 -19.58 -21.12 -12.25
C ALA A 177 -18.19 -21.14 -12.92
N ALA A 178 -18.07 -21.74 -14.10
CA ALA A 178 -16.80 -21.80 -14.84
C ALA A 178 -16.44 -20.50 -15.60
N PHE A 179 -17.33 -19.49 -15.58
CA PHE A 179 -17.20 -18.24 -16.31
C PHE A 179 -17.45 -17.03 -15.39
N THR A 180 -17.29 -17.21 -14.10
CA THR A 180 -17.46 -16.14 -13.12
C THR A 180 -16.34 -16.19 -12.12
N GLU A 181 -15.90 -15.02 -11.71
CA GLU A 181 -14.80 -14.80 -10.76
C GLU A 181 -15.06 -15.52 -9.43
N THR A 182 -16.26 -15.35 -8.90
CA THR A 182 -16.66 -16.00 -7.67
C THR A 182 -18.13 -16.45 -7.71
N ILE A 183 -18.42 -17.56 -7.03
CA ILE A 183 -19.78 -18.04 -6.79
C ILE A 183 -20.22 -17.89 -5.33
N TYR A 184 -19.32 -17.42 -4.47
CA TYR A 184 -19.61 -17.31 -3.03
C TYR A 184 -20.55 -16.16 -2.70
N SER A 185 -20.52 -15.09 -3.49
CA SER A 185 -21.41 -13.92 -3.39
C SER A 185 -22.27 -13.82 -4.64
N LEU A 186 -23.59 -13.85 -4.46
CA LEU A 186 -24.58 -13.82 -5.53
C LEU A 186 -25.39 -12.54 -5.41
N TYR A 187 -25.52 -11.81 -6.49
CA TYR A 187 -26.15 -10.49 -6.49
C TYR A 187 -27.55 -10.58 -7.08
N VAL A 188 -28.48 -9.83 -6.50
CA VAL A 188 -29.87 -9.80 -6.96
C VAL A 188 -30.17 -8.43 -7.54
N THR A 189 -30.68 -8.41 -8.78
CA THR A 189 -30.97 -7.17 -9.50
C THR A 189 -32.39 -7.15 -10.01
N ASP A 190 -32.97 -5.95 -10.15
CA ASP A 190 -34.24 -5.72 -10.83
C ASP A 190 -34.12 -5.84 -12.38
N LYS A 191 -35.18 -5.47 -13.10
CA LYS A 191 -35.18 -5.49 -14.57
C LYS A 191 -34.27 -4.43 -15.19
N GLU A 192 -34.06 -3.34 -14.51
CA GLU A 192 -33.22 -2.23 -14.88
C GLU A 192 -31.75 -2.41 -14.43
N ARG A 193 -31.43 -3.58 -13.82
CA ARG A 193 -30.12 -3.93 -13.25
C ARG A 193 -29.73 -3.17 -11.96
N HIS A 194 -30.68 -2.54 -11.28
CA HIS A 194 -30.37 -1.96 -9.96
C HIS A 194 -30.12 -3.08 -8.95
N LEU A 195 -29.11 -2.91 -8.12
CA LEU A 195 -28.77 -3.86 -7.06
C LEU A 195 -29.84 -3.82 -5.97
N THR A 196 -30.62 -4.90 -5.81
CA THR A 196 -31.72 -4.99 -4.84
C THR A 196 -31.41 -5.91 -3.67
N GLY A 197 -30.44 -6.80 -3.80
CA GLY A 197 -30.08 -7.74 -2.74
C GLY A 197 -28.77 -8.48 -3.01
N ILE A 198 -28.32 -9.18 -1.98
CA ILE A 198 -27.19 -10.11 -2.03
C ILE A 198 -27.55 -11.36 -1.22
N LEU A 199 -27.05 -12.51 -1.66
CA LEU A 199 -27.09 -13.73 -0.87
C LEU A 199 -25.80 -14.53 -1.04
N SER A 200 -25.43 -15.28 -0.01
CA SER A 200 -24.29 -16.18 -0.10
C SER A 200 -24.68 -17.50 -0.78
N LEU A 201 -23.68 -18.17 -1.38
CA LEU A 201 -23.90 -19.55 -1.86
C LEU A 201 -24.43 -20.47 -0.75
N ARG A 202 -23.98 -20.26 0.51
CA ARG A 202 -24.45 -21.00 1.68
C ARG A 202 -25.98 -20.81 1.86
N ASP A 203 -26.45 -19.58 1.82
CA ASP A 203 -27.86 -19.27 1.99
C ASP A 203 -28.71 -19.90 0.88
N LEU A 204 -28.18 -19.86 -0.36
CA LEU A 204 -28.84 -20.47 -1.52
C LEU A 204 -28.95 -21.99 -1.37
N VAL A 205 -27.88 -22.67 -0.98
CA VAL A 205 -27.84 -24.14 -0.86
C VAL A 205 -28.71 -24.63 0.30
N THR A 206 -28.86 -23.83 1.37
CA THR A 206 -29.65 -24.21 2.57
C THR A 206 -31.09 -23.75 2.50
N ALA A 207 -31.47 -22.95 1.51
CA ALA A 207 -32.86 -22.51 1.30
C ALA A 207 -33.76 -23.64 0.81
N ASP A 208 -35.06 -23.54 1.09
CA ASP A 208 -36.06 -24.42 0.46
C ASP A 208 -36.00 -24.20 -1.07
N PRO A 209 -35.93 -25.29 -1.88
CA PRO A 209 -35.84 -25.19 -3.33
C PRO A 209 -36.92 -24.34 -4.00
N THR A 210 -38.09 -24.29 -3.44
CA THR A 210 -39.26 -23.56 -3.98
C THR A 210 -39.33 -22.11 -3.52
N ARG A 211 -38.50 -21.71 -2.56
CA ARG A 211 -38.53 -20.37 -1.97
C ARG A 211 -37.97 -19.31 -2.93
N PRO A 212 -38.70 -18.19 -3.11
CA PRO A 212 -38.20 -17.09 -3.95
C PRO A 212 -36.93 -16.45 -3.38
N ILE A 213 -35.98 -16.07 -4.24
CA ILE A 213 -34.72 -15.41 -3.86
C ILE A 213 -34.98 -14.12 -3.08
N GLY A 214 -35.98 -13.34 -3.44
CA GLY A 214 -36.36 -12.11 -2.73
C GLY A 214 -36.73 -12.29 -1.25
N GLU A 215 -37.02 -13.51 -0.81
CA GLU A 215 -37.28 -13.85 0.61
C GLU A 215 -36.02 -14.37 1.33
N VAL A 216 -34.99 -14.80 0.58
CA VAL A 216 -33.74 -15.37 1.10
C VAL A 216 -32.63 -14.31 1.17
N MET A 217 -32.63 -13.37 0.22
CA MET A 217 -31.59 -12.35 0.09
C MET A 217 -31.57 -11.34 1.23
N THR A 218 -30.41 -10.77 1.48
CA THR A 218 -30.20 -9.57 2.30
C THR A 218 -30.41 -8.33 1.42
N LYS A 219 -31.31 -7.42 1.84
CA LYS A 219 -31.68 -6.22 1.05
C LYS A 219 -30.81 -5.00 1.29
N ASP A 220 -30.20 -4.90 2.45
CA ASP A 220 -29.28 -3.81 2.79
C ASP A 220 -27.86 -4.16 2.32
N VAL A 221 -27.59 -3.88 1.04
CA VAL A 221 -26.34 -4.26 0.39
C VAL A 221 -25.33 -3.13 0.47
N VAL A 222 -24.20 -3.38 1.13
CA VAL A 222 -23.02 -2.50 1.05
C VAL A 222 -22.49 -2.55 -0.36
N ASN A 223 -22.42 -1.39 -1.03
CA ASN A 223 -21.96 -1.26 -2.40
C ASN A 223 -21.04 -0.05 -2.53
N ILE A 224 -20.23 -0.03 -3.58
CA ILE A 224 -19.30 1.04 -3.91
C ILE A 224 -19.60 1.61 -5.30
N SER A 225 -19.24 2.87 -5.53
CA SER A 225 -19.37 3.50 -6.84
C SER A 225 -18.15 3.18 -7.70
N THR A 226 -18.31 3.17 -9.03
CA THR A 226 -17.21 3.06 -9.99
C THR A 226 -16.07 4.06 -9.76
N ASN A 227 -16.37 5.23 -9.20
CA ASN A 227 -15.38 6.28 -8.93
C ASN A 227 -14.77 6.22 -7.50
N THR A 228 -15.10 5.19 -6.72
CA THR A 228 -14.51 5.02 -5.38
C THR A 228 -13.03 4.68 -5.53
N ASN A 229 -12.16 5.39 -4.79
CA ASN A 229 -10.74 5.12 -4.79
C ASN A 229 -10.43 3.71 -4.24
N GLN A 230 -9.43 3.04 -4.82
CA GLN A 230 -9.03 1.67 -4.47
C GLN A 230 -8.73 1.47 -2.97
N GLU A 231 -8.12 2.47 -2.32
CA GLU A 231 -7.82 2.42 -0.89
C GLU A 231 -9.11 2.39 -0.04
N ASP A 232 -10.15 3.15 -0.44
CA ASP A 232 -11.46 3.12 0.22
C ASP A 232 -12.19 1.79 -0.02
N VAL A 233 -12.02 1.18 -1.20
CA VAL A 233 -12.53 -0.16 -1.52
C VAL A 233 -11.88 -1.20 -0.61
N ALA A 234 -10.56 -1.19 -0.51
CA ALA A 234 -9.79 -2.07 0.35
C ALA A 234 -10.20 -1.95 1.83
N ARG A 235 -10.39 -0.70 2.30
CA ARG A 235 -10.90 -0.45 3.66
C ARG A 235 -12.32 -0.99 3.87
N ALA A 236 -13.19 -0.91 2.86
CA ALA A 236 -14.55 -1.44 2.97
C ALA A 236 -14.52 -2.96 3.10
N ILE A 237 -13.76 -3.67 2.28
CA ILE A 237 -13.58 -5.12 2.37
C ILE A 237 -13.02 -5.54 3.72
N GLN A 238 -11.95 -4.90 4.21
CA GLN A 238 -11.39 -5.17 5.54
C GLN A 238 -12.37 -4.92 6.68
N ARG A 239 -13.22 -3.89 6.56
CA ARG A 239 -14.16 -3.53 7.63
C ARG A 239 -15.30 -4.52 7.80
N TYR A 240 -15.75 -5.08 6.70
CA TYR A 240 -16.95 -5.94 6.66
C TYR A 240 -16.60 -7.41 6.46
N ASP A 241 -15.32 -7.76 6.31
CA ASP A 241 -14.83 -9.12 6.04
C ASP A 241 -15.50 -9.76 4.81
N PHE A 242 -15.66 -8.97 3.75
CA PHE A 242 -16.28 -9.45 2.51
C PHE A 242 -15.26 -10.14 1.61
N LEU A 243 -15.70 -11.15 0.86
CA LEU A 243 -14.92 -11.79 -0.20
C LEU A 243 -14.98 -11.02 -1.53
N ALA A 244 -16.08 -10.29 -1.74
CA ALA A 244 -16.26 -9.43 -2.90
C ALA A 244 -17.26 -8.30 -2.58
N LEU A 245 -17.07 -7.14 -3.22
CA LEU A 245 -17.93 -5.96 -3.11
C LEU A 245 -18.57 -5.64 -4.46
N PRO A 246 -19.91 -5.42 -4.51
CA PRO A 246 -20.58 -4.99 -5.73
C PRO A 246 -20.28 -3.52 -6.04
N VAL A 247 -19.97 -3.27 -7.31
CA VAL A 247 -19.71 -1.95 -7.89
C VAL A 247 -20.95 -1.49 -8.65
N VAL A 248 -21.39 -0.27 -8.36
CA VAL A 248 -22.56 0.32 -9.01
C VAL A 248 -22.19 1.61 -9.75
N ASP A 249 -22.90 1.88 -10.84
CA ASP A 249 -22.80 3.14 -11.58
C ASP A 249 -23.57 4.29 -10.88
N LYS A 250 -23.61 5.44 -11.52
CA LYS A 250 -24.31 6.63 -11.01
C LYS A 250 -25.83 6.43 -10.88
N GLU A 251 -26.39 5.56 -11.70
CA GLU A 251 -27.81 5.18 -11.67
C GLU A 251 -28.10 4.02 -10.70
N LYS A 252 -27.10 3.58 -9.90
CA LYS A 252 -27.21 2.44 -8.96
C LYS A 252 -27.39 1.08 -9.62
N ARG A 253 -26.98 0.91 -10.89
CA ARG A 253 -26.98 -0.37 -11.56
C ARG A 253 -25.71 -1.12 -11.22
N LEU A 254 -25.83 -2.42 -11.01
CA LEU A 254 -24.68 -3.30 -10.82
C LEU A 254 -23.90 -3.43 -12.13
N VAL A 255 -22.62 -3.03 -12.12
CA VAL A 255 -21.74 -3.03 -13.29
C VAL A 255 -20.56 -4.00 -13.16
N GLY A 256 -20.17 -4.34 -11.93
CA GLY A 256 -19.06 -5.25 -11.67
C GLY A 256 -18.96 -5.62 -10.19
N ILE A 257 -17.93 -6.35 -9.87
CA ILE A 257 -17.54 -6.69 -8.50
C ILE A 257 -16.04 -6.50 -8.37
N VAL A 258 -15.57 -6.17 -7.16
CA VAL A 258 -14.14 -6.20 -6.80
C VAL A 258 -13.95 -7.28 -5.76
N THR A 259 -13.00 -8.16 -5.96
CA THR A 259 -12.71 -9.30 -5.10
C THR A 259 -11.64 -8.98 -4.06
N VAL A 260 -11.50 -9.81 -3.04
CA VAL A 260 -10.56 -9.57 -1.94
C VAL A 260 -9.10 -9.80 -2.33
N ASP A 261 -8.85 -10.75 -3.22
CA ASP A 261 -7.53 -11.10 -3.74
C ASP A 261 -6.89 -9.93 -4.49
N ASP A 262 -7.60 -9.29 -5.42
CA ASP A 262 -7.12 -8.06 -6.10
C ASP A 262 -6.76 -6.94 -5.12
N LEU A 263 -7.49 -6.86 -4.01
CA LEU A 263 -7.26 -5.82 -3.01
C LEU A 263 -6.14 -6.13 -2.02
N ILE A 264 -5.69 -7.38 -1.93
CA ILE A 264 -4.49 -7.73 -1.15
C ILE A 264 -3.29 -7.01 -1.74
N ASP A 265 -3.12 -7.06 -3.05
CA ASP A 265 -2.03 -6.39 -3.76
C ASP A 265 -2.13 -4.87 -3.65
N VAL A 266 -3.34 -4.31 -3.75
CA VAL A 266 -3.58 -2.87 -3.53
C VAL A 266 -3.17 -2.45 -2.11
N ILE A 267 -3.52 -3.24 -1.09
CA ILE A 267 -3.15 -2.95 0.32
C ILE A 267 -1.64 -2.94 0.49
N GLU A 268 -0.93 -3.89 -0.13
CA GLU A 268 0.53 -3.97 -0.07
C GLU A 268 1.20 -2.81 -0.80
N GLN A 269 0.71 -2.46 -2.00
CA GLN A 269 1.19 -1.32 -2.78
C GLN A 269 1.00 0.00 -2.03
N GLU A 270 -0.19 0.24 -1.47
CA GLU A 270 -0.47 1.45 -0.70
C GLU A 270 0.38 1.52 0.58
N ALA A 271 0.54 0.40 1.30
CA ALA A 271 1.42 0.35 2.48
C ALA A 271 2.88 0.64 2.11
N THR A 272 3.35 0.14 0.98
CA THR A 272 4.67 0.40 0.43
C THR A 272 4.82 1.87 0.04
N ARG A 273 3.85 2.47 -0.65
CA ARG A 273 3.80 3.90 -0.96
C ARG A 273 3.92 4.77 0.30
N ASP A 274 3.11 4.46 1.31
CA ASP A 274 3.12 5.19 2.59
C ASP A 274 4.52 5.16 3.24
N ILE A 275 5.20 4.01 3.24
CA ILE A 275 6.54 3.84 3.81
C ILE A 275 7.57 4.68 3.04
N TYR A 276 7.55 4.64 1.71
CA TYR A 276 8.50 5.42 0.90
C TYR A 276 8.22 6.93 1.00
N ALA A 277 6.95 7.34 0.99
CA ALA A 277 6.56 8.74 1.17
C ALA A 277 7.01 9.28 2.54
N ALA A 278 6.83 8.50 3.62
CA ALA A 278 7.33 8.85 4.95
C ALA A 278 8.85 9.02 5.00
N GLY A 279 9.59 8.31 4.14
CA GLY A 279 11.04 8.46 3.95
C GLY A 279 11.46 9.56 2.97
N ALA A 280 10.53 10.32 2.38
CA ALA A 280 10.78 11.29 1.30
C ALA A 280 11.43 10.66 0.05
N VAL A 281 11.09 9.42 -0.25
CA VAL A 281 11.52 8.70 -1.44
C VAL A 281 10.35 8.61 -2.41
N GLN A 282 10.53 9.11 -3.64
CA GLN A 282 9.52 8.95 -4.68
C GLN A 282 9.63 7.55 -5.29
N LEU A 283 8.53 6.79 -5.27
CA LEU A 283 8.39 5.59 -6.08
C LEU A 283 8.13 6.00 -7.54
N GLY A 284 8.59 5.18 -8.49
CA GLY A 284 8.12 5.22 -9.87
C GLY A 284 6.92 4.29 -9.99
N ASP A 285 6.14 4.45 -11.06
CA ASP A 285 4.90 3.71 -11.28
C ASP A 285 5.10 2.21 -11.58
N GLU A 286 6.33 1.73 -11.79
CA GLU A 286 6.57 0.38 -12.35
C GLU A 286 7.73 -0.38 -11.70
N ASP A 287 8.34 0.10 -10.59
CA ASP A 287 9.67 -0.42 -10.29
C ASP A 287 9.84 -1.10 -8.94
N ASP A 288 10.32 -2.30 -9.00
CA ASP A 288 11.23 -2.78 -7.97
C ASP A 288 12.39 -1.78 -7.84
N TYR A 289 12.40 -1.04 -6.73
CA TYR A 289 13.42 -0.06 -6.39
C TYR A 289 14.85 -0.61 -6.60
N PHE A 290 15.06 -1.88 -6.29
CA PHE A 290 16.36 -2.53 -6.36
C PHE A 290 16.79 -2.89 -7.79
N GLN A 291 15.86 -2.97 -8.74
CA GLN A 291 16.16 -3.20 -10.15
C GLN A 291 16.42 -1.89 -10.90
N SER A 292 16.02 -0.75 -10.33
CA SER A 292 16.24 0.57 -10.93
C SER A 292 17.71 0.94 -10.99
N GLY A 293 18.14 1.59 -12.08
CA GLY A 293 19.50 2.09 -12.25
C GLY A 293 19.87 3.15 -11.20
N LEU A 294 21.12 3.16 -10.72
CA LEU A 294 21.63 4.07 -9.68
C LEU A 294 21.33 5.55 -9.96
N PHE A 295 21.41 5.98 -11.22
CA PHE A 295 21.13 7.36 -11.60
C PHE A 295 19.64 7.71 -11.45
N THR A 296 18.75 6.80 -11.77
CA THR A 296 17.29 6.93 -11.58
C THR A 296 16.96 7.08 -10.10
N ILE A 297 17.52 6.20 -9.26
CA ILE A 297 17.37 6.26 -7.80
C ILE A 297 17.86 7.61 -7.25
N ALA A 298 19.06 8.04 -7.65
CA ALA A 298 19.63 9.32 -7.22
C ALA A 298 18.74 10.51 -7.63
N ARG A 299 18.20 10.50 -8.86
CA ARG A 299 17.32 11.56 -9.38
C ARG A 299 16.01 11.66 -8.59
N ARG A 300 15.43 10.53 -8.18
CA ARG A 300 14.18 10.47 -7.40
C ARG A 300 14.34 11.05 -5.98
N ARG A 301 15.56 11.03 -5.44
CA ARG A 301 15.87 11.53 -4.09
C ARG A 301 16.38 12.95 -4.06
N ILE A 302 17.17 13.36 -5.07
CA ILE A 302 17.96 14.59 -5.02
C ILE A 302 17.12 15.86 -4.92
N LEU A 303 15.96 15.90 -5.58
CA LEU A 303 15.10 17.08 -5.56
C LEU A 303 14.63 17.41 -4.15
N TRP A 304 14.17 16.39 -3.42
CA TRP A 304 13.72 16.56 -2.04
C TRP A 304 14.87 16.91 -1.11
N LEU A 305 16.02 16.26 -1.25
CA LEU A 305 17.21 16.57 -0.46
C LEU A 305 17.70 18.02 -0.69
N LEU A 306 17.62 18.54 -1.91
CA LEU A 306 17.97 19.94 -2.21
C LEU A 306 17.02 20.91 -1.50
N ILE A 307 15.73 20.64 -1.47
CA ILE A 307 14.73 21.46 -0.73
C ILE A 307 15.10 21.47 0.76
N LEU A 308 15.42 20.32 1.35
CA LEU A 308 15.79 20.21 2.75
C LEU A 308 17.12 20.93 3.05
N VAL A 309 18.12 20.85 2.17
CA VAL A 309 19.39 21.58 2.31
C VAL A 309 19.17 23.09 2.30
N LEU A 310 18.31 23.60 1.39
CA LEU A 310 17.96 25.01 1.35
C LEU A 310 17.23 25.46 2.63
N ALA A 311 16.29 24.64 3.11
CA ALA A 311 15.58 24.91 4.36
C ALA A 311 16.52 24.91 5.57
N ASN A 312 17.48 23.96 5.65
CA ASN A 312 18.51 23.94 6.70
C ASN A 312 19.45 25.16 6.67
N GLY A 313 19.54 25.86 5.55
CA GLY A 313 20.19 27.17 5.49
C GLY A 313 19.61 28.20 6.46
N LEU A 314 18.31 28.07 6.82
CA LEU A 314 17.66 28.91 7.84
C LEU A 314 18.21 28.58 9.24
N THR A 315 18.44 27.33 9.57
CA THR A 315 19.07 26.92 10.84
C THR A 315 20.44 27.53 10.96
N THR A 316 21.27 27.47 9.91
CA THR A 316 22.59 28.09 9.87
C THR A 316 22.50 29.60 10.09
N LYS A 317 21.50 30.28 9.51
CA LYS A 317 21.29 31.72 9.69
C LYS A 317 20.90 32.05 11.13
N VAL A 318 20.02 31.27 11.78
CA VAL A 318 19.63 31.45 13.17
C VAL A 318 20.86 31.30 14.09
N ILE A 319 21.73 30.32 13.86
CA ILE A 319 22.97 30.14 14.60
C ILE A 319 23.88 31.36 14.41
N ALA A 320 24.09 31.82 13.18
CA ALA A 320 24.94 32.98 12.87
C ALA A 320 24.43 34.27 13.52
N MET A 321 23.11 34.47 13.63
CA MET A 321 22.52 35.64 14.30
C MET A 321 22.79 35.66 15.81
N ASN A 322 23.14 34.52 16.42
CA ASN A 322 23.44 34.35 17.84
C ASN A 322 24.93 34.07 18.10
N ASP A 323 25.81 34.44 17.15
CA ASP A 323 27.26 34.14 17.19
C ASP A 323 27.93 34.73 18.43
N GLN A 324 27.49 35.90 18.95
CA GLN A 324 28.05 36.52 20.12
C GLN A 324 27.93 35.64 21.36
N ILE A 325 26.76 35.16 21.69
CA ILE A 325 26.52 34.29 22.87
C ILE A 325 27.28 32.95 22.73
N LEU A 326 27.35 32.41 21.51
CA LEU A 326 28.10 31.18 21.25
C LEU A 326 29.60 31.34 21.38
N LYS A 327 30.17 32.54 21.12
CA LYS A 327 31.58 32.86 21.35
C LYS A 327 31.89 33.06 22.83
N GLU A 328 30.95 33.64 23.58
CA GLU A 328 31.06 33.85 25.03
C GLU A 328 30.98 32.51 25.78
N ILE A 329 30.09 31.62 25.35
CA ILE A 329 29.83 30.34 25.99
C ILE A 329 29.84 29.24 24.95
N VAL A 330 31.02 28.75 24.58
CA VAL A 330 31.23 27.76 23.52
C VAL A 330 30.44 26.46 23.73
N LEU A 331 30.21 26.09 25.02
CA LEU A 331 29.52 24.85 25.33
C LEU A 331 28.03 24.87 24.94
N LEU A 332 27.42 26.03 24.78
CA LEU A 332 26.05 26.11 24.22
C LEU A 332 25.98 25.47 22.82
N ALA A 333 27.03 25.60 22.02
CA ALA A 333 27.08 24.97 20.70
C ALA A 333 27.13 23.44 20.79
N ALA A 334 27.74 22.87 21.83
CA ALA A 334 27.85 21.42 22.00
C ALA A 334 26.48 20.74 22.28
N PHE A 335 25.51 21.46 22.84
CA PHE A 335 24.16 20.93 23.11
C PHE A 335 23.19 21.08 21.92
N ILE A 336 23.53 21.88 20.89
CA ILE A 336 22.67 22.05 19.70
C ILE A 336 22.34 20.70 19.06
N PRO A 337 23.30 19.79 18.74
CA PRO A 337 22.95 18.50 18.14
C PRO A 337 22.04 17.63 19.00
N LEU A 338 22.19 17.66 20.32
CA LEU A 338 21.31 16.91 21.24
C LEU A 338 19.88 17.43 21.19
N LEU A 339 19.71 18.74 21.19
CA LEU A 339 18.40 19.39 21.22
C LEU A 339 17.64 19.22 19.91
N ILE A 340 18.29 19.49 18.78
CA ILE A 340 17.68 19.33 17.45
C ILE A 340 17.38 17.86 17.17
N GLY A 341 18.33 16.95 17.43
CA GLY A 341 18.13 15.52 17.22
C GLY A 341 16.96 14.97 18.07
N THR A 342 16.85 15.40 19.35
CA THR A 342 15.71 15.00 20.19
C THR A 342 14.39 15.57 19.65
N GLY A 343 14.36 16.86 19.30
CA GLY A 343 13.18 17.50 18.70
C GLY A 343 12.75 16.83 17.41
N GLY A 344 13.68 16.59 16.50
CA GLY A 344 13.42 15.90 15.23
C GLY A 344 12.82 14.51 15.43
N ASN A 345 13.39 13.72 16.34
CA ASN A 345 12.88 12.38 16.65
C ASN A 345 11.46 12.42 17.22
N VAL A 346 11.18 13.31 18.17
CA VAL A 346 9.83 13.45 18.76
C VAL A 346 8.82 13.91 17.71
N GLY A 347 9.20 14.87 16.86
CA GLY A 347 8.34 15.32 15.76
C GLY A 347 8.03 14.23 14.75
N ALA A 348 9.04 13.44 14.36
CA ALA A 348 8.88 12.31 13.46
C ALA A 348 7.99 11.20 14.06
N GLN A 349 8.16 10.88 15.34
CA GLN A 349 7.31 9.91 16.05
C GLN A 349 5.84 10.36 16.09
N SER A 350 5.60 11.64 16.44
CA SER A 350 4.26 12.21 16.48
C SER A 350 3.59 12.18 15.08
N SER A 351 4.33 12.56 14.04
CA SER A 351 3.84 12.53 12.67
C SER A 351 3.47 11.13 12.22
N THR A 352 4.34 10.16 12.45
CA THR A 352 4.08 8.76 12.10
C THR A 352 2.78 8.23 12.73
N VAL A 353 2.54 8.55 14.02
CA VAL A 353 1.32 8.15 14.72
C VAL A 353 0.09 8.82 14.11
N VAL A 354 0.18 10.11 13.77
CA VAL A 354 -0.94 10.87 13.20
C VAL A 354 -1.23 10.43 11.76
N ILE A 355 -0.22 10.26 10.91
CA ILE A 355 -0.38 9.73 9.55
C ILE A 355 -1.07 8.38 9.59
N ARG A 356 -0.59 7.46 10.43
CA ARG A 356 -1.22 6.14 10.62
C ARG A 356 -2.65 6.23 11.17
N GLY A 357 -2.90 7.20 12.03
CA GLY A 357 -4.24 7.48 12.56
C GLY A 357 -5.20 8.01 11.50
N LEU A 358 -4.71 8.76 10.51
CA LEU A 358 -5.47 9.23 9.35
C LEU A 358 -5.76 8.05 8.40
N SER A 359 -4.74 7.29 8.00
CA SER A 359 -4.92 6.16 7.07
C SER A 359 -5.87 5.10 7.64
N THR A 360 -5.86 4.85 8.95
CA THR A 360 -6.79 3.92 9.62
C THR A 360 -8.14 4.55 10.03
N GLN A 361 -8.42 5.79 9.68
CA GLN A 361 -9.61 6.58 10.06
C GLN A 361 -9.90 6.68 11.57
N LYS A 362 -9.02 6.20 12.42
CA LYS A 362 -9.17 6.28 13.89
C LYS A 362 -9.21 7.72 14.38
N LEU A 363 -8.53 8.63 13.72
CA LEU A 363 -8.53 10.05 14.01
C LEU A 363 -9.86 10.75 13.71
N LYS A 364 -10.66 10.27 12.73
CA LYS A 364 -12.00 10.83 12.45
C LYS A 364 -12.93 10.66 13.64
N SER A 365 -12.81 9.57 14.39
CA SER A 365 -13.62 9.31 15.59
C SER A 365 -13.14 10.08 16.83
N LEU A 366 -11.81 10.28 16.97
CA LEU A 366 -11.22 10.98 18.12
C LEU A 366 -11.34 12.51 18.01
N GLY A 367 -11.31 13.03 16.81
CA GLY A 367 -11.28 14.46 16.48
C GLY A 367 -9.85 15.01 16.42
N ALA A 368 -9.54 15.72 15.34
CA ALA A 368 -8.20 16.28 15.06
C ALA A 368 -7.64 17.13 16.21
N PHE A 369 -8.47 17.99 16.82
CA PHE A 369 -8.03 18.86 17.93
C PHE A 369 -7.58 18.05 19.15
N LYS A 370 -8.32 17.00 19.51
CA LYS A 370 -7.94 16.14 20.67
C LYS A 370 -6.64 15.39 20.40
N ALA A 371 -6.38 14.97 19.16
CA ALA A 371 -5.14 14.34 18.78
C ALA A 371 -3.95 15.31 18.96
N VAL A 372 -4.06 16.53 18.45
CA VAL A 372 -3.02 17.57 18.60
C VAL A 372 -2.74 17.88 20.08
N VAL A 373 -3.79 18.06 20.90
CA VAL A 373 -3.62 18.33 22.34
C VAL A 373 -2.95 17.13 23.04
N LYS A 374 -3.33 15.91 22.68
CA LYS A 374 -2.72 14.70 23.22
C LYS A 374 -1.22 14.63 22.88
N GLU A 375 -0.86 14.87 21.65
CA GLU A 375 0.54 14.89 21.21
C GLU A 375 1.33 16.02 21.86
N ALA A 376 0.77 17.22 22.00
CA ALA A 376 1.40 18.33 22.71
C ALA A 376 1.71 17.98 24.18
N ILE A 377 0.76 17.37 24.89
CA ILE A 377 0.96 16.93 26.27
C ILE A 377 2.01 15.81 26.34
N THR A 378 1.97 14.87 25.39
CA THR A 378 2.97 13.81 25.30
C THR A 378 4.37 14.38 25.05
N GLY A 379 4.50 15.36 24.15
CA GLY A 379 5.76 16.07 23.91
C GLY A 379 6.29 16.80 25.14
N ALA A 380 5.41 17.47 25.90
CA ALA A 380 5.78 18.13 27.14
C ALA A 380 6.26 17.12 28.20
N LEU A 381 5.57 15.99 28.35
CA LEU A 381 5.96 14.92 29.24
C LEU A 381 7.31 14.32 28.88
N LEU A 382 7.52 14.02 27.60
CA LEU A 382 8.82 13.55 27.08
C LEU A 382 9.93 14.54 27.37
N GLY A 383 9.68 15.84 27.16
CA GLY A 383 10.64 16.90 27.48
C GLY A 383 11.02 16.96 28.95
N ILE A 384 10.05 16.81 29.85
CA ILE A 384 10.29 16.74 31.30
C ILE A 384 11.14 15.51 31.64
N LEU A 385 10.81 14.34 31.12
CA LEU A 385 11.57 13.12 31.36
C LEU A 385 13.01 13.23 30.83
N MET A 386 13.19 13.80 29.65
CA MET A 386 14.51 14.04 29.07
C MET A 386 15.31 15.08 29.87
N MET A 387 14.65 16.14 30.34
CA MET A 387 15.27 17.13 31.23
C MET A 387 15.84 16.48 32.47
N LEU A 388 15.13 15.54 33.12
CA LEU A 388 15.61 14.84 34.32
C LEU A 388 16.91 14.06 34.08
N VAL A 389 17.19 13.65 32.83
CA VAL A 389 18.42 12.97 32.43
C VAL A 389 19.51 13.98 32.03
N VAL A 390 19.13 14.94 31.18
CA VAL A 390 20.09 15.86 30.54
C VAL A 390 20.56 16.96 31.51
N PHE A 391 19.70 17.42 32.45
CA PHE A 391 20.08 18.44 33.42
C PHE A 391 21.25 18.01 34.33
N PRO A 392 21.23 16.84 34.99
CA PRO A 392 22.37 16.36 35.77
C PRO A 392 23.64 16.16 34.92
N PHE A 393 23.48 15.68 33.69
CA PHE A 393 24.56 15.48 32.73
C PHE A 393 25.23 16.82 32.35
N ALA A 394 24.43 17.84 32.01
CA ALA A 394 24.94 19.17 31.68
C ALA A 394 25.63 19.82 32.89
N TRP A 395 25.07 19.66 34.09
CA TRP A 395 25.65 20.17 35.30
C TRP A 395 27.00 19.49 35.67
N TRP A 396 27.05 18.16 35.48
CA TRP A 396 28.29 17.40 35.74
C TRP A 396 29.45 17.81 34.81
N GLN A 397 29.16 18.25 33.60
CA GLN A 397 30.18 18.80 32.70
C GLN A 397 30.83 20.11 33.14
N GLY A 398 30.43 20.67 34.31
CA GLY A 398 31.06 21.82 34.91
C GLY A 398 30.50 23.20 34.54
N GLU A 399 29.39 23.25 33.79
CA GLU A 399 28.85 24.48 33.19
C GLU A 399 27.90 25.27 34.10
N GLY A 400 27.71 24.80 35.29
CA GLY A 400 26.86 25.46 36.29
C GLY A 400 25.33 25.27 36.03
N PRO A 401 24.49 25.62 37.03
CA PRO A 401 23.06 25.34 36.98
C PRO A 401 22.31 26.16 35.92
N LEU A 402 22.84 27.31 35.50
CA LEU A 402 22.17 28.19 34.54
C LEU A 402 22.12 27.58 33.14
N ILE A 403 23.26 27.05 32.65
CA ILE A 403 23.32 26.41 31.35
C ILE A 403 22.54 25.10 31.33
N ALA A 404 22.65 24.30 32.43
CA ALA A 404 21.85 23.10 32.57
C ALA A 404 20.34 23.41 32.53
N SER A 405 19.91 24.52 33.18
CA SER A 405 18.52 24.98 33.12
C SER A 405 18.09 25.43 31.71
N ALA A 406 18.97 26.16 31.01
CA ALA A 406 18.70 26.59 29.64
C ALA A 406 18.46 25.39 28.73
N VAL A 407 19.33 24.38 28.80
CA VAL A 407 19.19 23.13 28.03
C VAL A 407 17.90 22.39 28.39
N GLY A 408 17.61 22.22 29.70
CA GLY A 408 16.45 21.50 30.17
C GLY A 408 15.12 22.16 29.79
N ILE A 409 14.99 23.49 30.00
CA ILE A 409 13.78 24.24 29.62
C ILE A 409 13.59 24.22 28.10
N SER A 410 14.68 24.40 27.36
CA SER A 410 14.63 24.31 25.90
C SER A 410 14.17 22.92 25.41
N LEU A 411 14.61 21.87 26.10
CA LEU A 411 14.23 20.50 25.73
C LEU A 411 12.70 20.32 25.87
N ILE A 412 12.09 20.77 26.96
CA ILE A 412 10.64 20.72 27.15
C ILE A 412 9.93 21.51 26.02
N SER A 413 10.40 22.71 25.75
CA SER A 413 9.78 23.59 24.76
C SER A 413 9.89 23.01 23.33
N ILE A 414 11.08 22.48 22.98
CA ILE A 414 11.36 21.90 21.68
C ILE A 414 10.54 20.62 21.47
N THR A 415 10.50 19.70 22.45
CA THR A 415 9.74 18.46 22.30
C THR A 415 8.24 18.70 22.24
N THR A 416 7.73 19.68 23.01
CA THR A 416 6.31 20.08 22.94
C THR A 416 5.97 20.64 21.57
N LEU A 417 6.80 21.57 21.06
CA LEU A 417 6.61 22.15 19.72
C LEU A 417 6.73 21.08 18.63
N ALA A 418 7.73 20.22 18.72
CA ALA A 418 8.00 19.17 17.76
C ALA A 418 6.82 18.18 17.65
N ALA A 419 6.32 17.69 18.80
CA ALA A 419 5.16 16.81 18.84
C ALA A 419 3.90 17.51 18.29
N THR A 420 3.71 18.79 18.65
CA THR A 420 2.58 19.57 18.16
C THR A 420 2.66 19.79 16.65
N ALA A 421 3.82 20.18 16.12
CA ALA A 421 4.05 20.35 14.67
C ALA A 421 3.90 19.03 13.94
N GLY A 422 4.46 17.94 14.45
CA GLY A 422 4.32 16.59 13.92
C GLY A 422 2.86 16.13 13.84
N ALA A 423 2.00 16.60 14.76
CA ALA A 423 0.57 16.31 14.69
C ALA A 423 -0.20 17.25 13.75
N ILE A 424 0.09 18.55 13.75
CA ILE A 424 -0.67 19.53 12.98
C ILE A 424 -0.39 19.41 11.48
N LEU A 425 0.86 19.23 11.06
CA LEU A 425 1.25 19.27 9.67
C LEU A 425 0.54 18.20 8.82
N PRO A 426 0.54 16.89 9.19
CA PRO A 426 -0.21 15.89 8.45
C PRO A 426 -1.71 16.17 8.38
N LEU A 427 -2.31 16.64 9.49
CA LEU A 427 -3.74 17.00 9.54
C LEU A 427 -4.08 18.19 8.63
N LEU A 428 -3.15 19.12 8.48
CA LEU A 428 -3.34 20.27 7.57
C LEU A 428 -3.31 19.80 6.11
N PHE A 429 -2.38 18.92 5.76
CA PHE A 429 -2.27 18.35 4.42
C PHE A 429 -3.50 17.53 4.04
N ASP A 430 -3.98 16.67 4.94
CA ASP A 430 -5.23 15.92 4.78
C ASP A 430 -6.42 16.86 4.47
N LYS A 431 -6.55 17.97 5.23
CA LYS A 431 -7.59 18.97 4.98
C LYS A 431 -7.45 19.72 3.65
N MET A 432 -6.25 19.85 3.13
CA MET A 432 -5.99 20.45 1.84
C MET A 432 -6.20 19.48 0.67
N GLY A 433 -6.56 18.22 0.95
CA GLY A 433 -6.70 17.17 -0.06
C GLY A 433 -5.35 16.70 -0.62
N LEU A 434 -4.26 16.93 0.13
CA LEU A 434 -2.93 16.45 -0.19
C LEU A 434 -2.63 15.20 0.66
N ASP A 435 -1.81 14.32 0.13
CA ASP A 435 -1.39 13.12 0.86
C ASP A 435 -0.61 13.50 2.14
N PRO A 436 -1.12 13.11 3.35
CA PRO A 436 -0.43 13.36 4.60
C PRO A 436 0.96 12.73 4.70
N ALA A 437 1.23 11.64 3.98
CA ALA A 437 2.51 10.94 3.96
C ALA A 437 3.61 11.79 3.31
N LEU A 438 3.26 12.78 2.46
CA LEU A 438 4.20 13.78 1.95
C LEU A 438 4.85 14.63 3.05
N MET A 439 4.23 14.72 4.25
CA MET A 439 4.85 15.30 5.43
C MET A 439 5.86 14.34 6.05
N SER A 440 6.85 14.00 5.26
CA SER A 440 7.89 13.04 5.60
C SER A 440 8.67 13.42 6.87
N SER A 441 9.19 12.40 7.55
CA SER A 441 10.05 12.57 8.72
C SER A 441 11.17 13.59 8.49
N PRO A 442 11.93 13.60 7.35
CA PRO A 442 12.95 14.61 7.07
C PRO A 442 12.45 16.05 7.00
N PHE A 443 11.22 16.27 6.53
CA PHE A 443 10.64 17.62 6.50
C PHE A 443 10.33 18.11 7.92
N ILE A 444 9.71 17.26 8.74
CA ILE A 444 9.36 17.58 10.11
C ILE A 444 10.61 17.84 10.95
N THR A 445 11.66 17.02 10.80
CA THR A 445 12.94 17.25 11.46
C THR A 445 13.52 18.61 11.08
N THR A 446 13.51 18.98 9.81
CA THR A 446 14.01 20.28 9.37
C THR A 446 13.24 21.45 9.99
N VAL A 447 11.90 21.37 10.05
CA VAL A 447 11.08 22.41 10.69
C VAL A 447 11.38 22.50 12.20
N THR A 448 11.52 21.36 12.86
CA THR A 448 11.83 21.29 14.31
C THR A 448 13.26 21.72 14.60
N ASP A 449 14.22 21.51 13.70
CA ASP A 449 15.59 21.96 13.84
C ASP A 449 15.69 23.49 13.83
N ILE A 450 15.04 24.13 12.86
CA ILE A 450 14.99 25.60 12.76
C ILE A 450 14.39 26.21 14.02
N ALA A 451 13.19 25.72 14.40
CA ALA A 451 12.48 26.21 15.58
C ALA A 451 13.21 25.86 16.90
N GLY A 452 13.81 24.68 16.96
CA GLY A 452 14.55 24.20 18.11
C GLY A 452 15.77 25.04 18.42
N VAL A 453 16.60 25.33 17.42
CA VAL A 453 17.77 26.20 17.60
C VAL A 453 17.34 27.62 18.00
N PHE A 454 16.28 28.13 17.36
CA PHE A 454 15.74 29.45 17.73
C PHE A 454 15.26 29.48 19.19
N ILE A 455 14.50 28.51 19.64
CA ILE A 455 14.02 28.41 21.03
C ILE A 455 15.19 28.31 21.99
N TYR A 456 16.15 27.44 21.70
CA TYR A 456 17.30 27.18 22.56
C TYR A 456 18.16 28.42 22.78
N LEU A 457 18.59 29.08 21.71
CA LEU A 457 19.47 30.23 21.79
C LEU A 457 18.78 31.44 22.43
N ASN A 458 17.47 31.62 22.20
CA ASN A 458 16.70 32.65 22.87
C ASN A 458 16.51 32.36 24.36
N THR A 459 16.23 31.11 24.75
CA THR A 459 16.10 30.69 26.15
C THR A 459 17.42 30.88 26.90
N ALA A 460 18.53 30.47 26.28
CA ALA A 460 19.86 30.68 26.84
C ALA A 460 20.18 32.15 27.03
N ASN A 461 19.91 32.98 26.03
CA ASN A 461 20.13 34.42 26.10
C ASN A 461 19.28 35.10 27.19
N TRP A 462 18.01 34.71 27.29
CA TRP A 462 17.10 35.23 28.30
C TRP A 462 17.57 34.87 29.74
N LEU A 463 17.94 33.62 30.00
CA LEU A 463 18.41 33.17 31.31
C LEU A 463 19.73 33.81 31.72
N LEU A 464 20.68 33.93 30.82
CA LEU A 464 21.99 34.51 31.09
C LEU A 464 21.89 36.01 31.34
N ASN A 465 21.11 36.76 30.56
CA ASN A 465 20.88 38.19 30.79
C ASN A 465 20.09 38.45 32.10
N SER A 466 19.18 37.56 32.47
CA SER A 466 18.43 37.69 33.74
C SER A 466 19.27 37.38 34.99
N ALA A 467 20.41 36.70 34.83
CA ALA A 467 21.32 36.38 35.92
C ALA A 467 22.41 37.46 36.16
N ILE A 468 22.55 38.37 35.18
CA ILE A 468 23.51 39.51 35.27
C ILE A 468 22.85 40.75 35.87
N LEU A 469 21.50 40.83 35.94
CA LEU A 469 20.70 41.83 36.62
C LEU A 469 20.43 41.42 38.08
#